data_b432336140b4aee7dec4001c5dcad52f
#
_entry.id   b432336140b4aee7dec4001c5dcad52f
#
_cell.length_a   1.000
_cell.length_b   1.000
_cell.length_c   1.000
_cell.angle_alpha   90.00
_cell.angle_beta   90.00
_cell.angle_gamma   90.00
#
_symmetry.space_group_name_H-M   'P 1'
#
loop_
_entity.id
_entity.type
_entity.pdbx_description
1 polymer ?
#
loop_
_entity_poly.entity_id
_entity_poly.type
_entity_poly.pdbx_seq_one_letter_code
_entity_poly.pdbx_strand_id
1 'polypeptide(L)'
;NWFIHNASMQKKLIISYIILVSIPLCILGIHSFSAANQNLLDQTEVTMDNNLHRMCQEADAIFQRETDFTKYLAYNLEFRQTLEGNAYNGSAIAQSLNKTVEPVFWYFITSDENLKMIKIVTPNTASDIGSFLESAEPYEDTVWYKKHEKDFNTEWTVEEDGKLYATRTILDTATTSRRIGVLRAEFYLNRILEPFDTMDYLDNGIVIKDGNGQVIYTKKIADEQMEQKIEAYIGENPEDASVLNKEYILKEASMEKVDWKIYYFIDRNTISEQIYS
;
A
#
# COMPACT_ATOMS: atom_id res chain seq x y z
N ASN A 1 55.09 0.73 35.47
CA ASN A 1 55.68 0.03 36.63
C ASN A 1 56.13 0.96 37.76
N TRP A 2 56.32 2.26 37.57
CA TRP A 2 56.79 3.22 38.59
C TRP A 2 55.69 3.47 39.67
N PHE A 3 54.41 3.47 39.31
CA PHE A 3 53.32 3.72 40.26
C PHE A 3 53.10 2.56 41.26
N ILE A 4 53.41 1.32 40.87
CA ILE A 4 53.23 0.14 41.69
C ILE A 4 54.31 0.04 42.76
N HIS A 5 55.51 0.61 42.54
CA HIS A 5 56.64 0.49 43.51
C HIS A 5 56.60 1.53 44.62
N ASN A 6 56.03 2.73 44.39
CA ASN A 6 56.09 3.86 45.33
C ASN A 6 54.80 4.12 46.14
N ALA A 7 53.73 3.36 45.92
CA ALA A 7 52.47 3.54 46.62
C ALA A 7 52.50 2.79 47.98
N SER A 8 51.99 3.46 49.06
CA SER A 8 51.86 2.79 50.37
C SER A 8 50.97 1.55 50.28
N MET A 9 51.16 0.58 51.19
CA MET A 9 50.45 -0.70 51.18
C MET A 9 48.92 -0.51 51.20
N GLN A 10 48.39 0.53 51.88
CA GLN A 10 47.00 0.89 51.92
C GLN A 10 46.48 1.33 50.55
N LYS A 11 47.24 2.13 49.79
CA LYS A 11 46.86 2.58 48.44
C LYS A 11 46.81 1.40 47.45
N LYS A 12 47.75 0.46 47.55
CA LYS A 12 47.76 -0.75 46.73
C LYS A 12 46.53 -1.61 46.97
N LEU A 13 46.14 -1.74 48.23
CA LEU A 13 44.97 -2.54 48.63
C LEU A 13 43.66 -1.89 48.15
N ILE A 14 43.54 -0.58 48.26
CA ILE A 14 42.37 0.18 47.77
C ILE A 14 42.25 0.08 46.23
N ILE A 15 43.36 0.23 45.52
CA ILE A 15 43.37 0.15 44.06
C ILE A 15 43.03 -1.27 43.61
N SER A 16 43.59 -2.29 44.24
CA SER A 16 43.28 -3.69 43.95
C SER A 16 41.81 -4.01 44.19
N TYR A 17 41.22 -3.48 45.25
CA TYR A 17 39.79 -3.66 45.56
C TYR A 17 38.90 -2.97 44.55
N ILE A 18 39.22 -1.72 44.16
CA ILE A 18 38.49 -0.97 43.15
C ILE A 18 38.53 -1.74 41.84
N ILE A 19 39.68 -2.19 41.39
CA ILE A 19 39.83 -2.96 40.15
C ILE A 19 39.02 -4.25 40.22
N LEU A 20 39.11 -4.98 41.32
CA LEU A 20 38.43 -6.26 41.51
C LEU A 20 36.89 -6.13 41.47
N VAL A 21 36.35 -5.00 41.92
CA VAL A 21 34.89 -4.73 41.92
C VAL A 21 34.46 -4.09 40.61
N SER A 22 35.26 -3.13 40.07
CA SER A 22 34.87 -2.37 38.89
C SER A 22 34.90 -3.21 37.62
N ILE A 23 35.86 -4.13 37.46
CA ILE A 23 35.96 -4.94 36.24
C ILE A 23 34.73 -5.86 36.08
N PRO A 24 34.28 -6.65 37.06
CA PRO A 24 33.07 -7.46 36.92
C PRO A 24 31.82 -6.61 36.71
N LEU A 25 31.74 -5.44 37.36
CA LEU A 25 30.60 -4.53 37.22
C LEU A 25 30.53 -3.92 35.79
N CYS A 26 31.66 -3.54 35.21
CA CYS A 26 31.75 -3.09 33.84
C CYS A 26 31.37 -4.20 32.85
N ILE A 27 31.86 -5.43 33.07
CA ILE A 27 31.53 -6.58 32.21
C ILE A 27 30.02 -6.86 32.27
N LEU A 28 29.42 -6.87 33.47
CA LEU A 28 27.98 -7.05 33.65
C LEU A 28 27.20 -5.92 33.00
N GLY A 29 27.65 -4.67 33.15
CA GLY A 29 27.02 -3.50 32.53
C GLY A 29 27.01 -3.59 30.99
N ILE A 30 28.16 -3.92 30.39
CA ILE A 30 28.26 -4.09 28.93
C ILE A 30 27.40 -5.26 28.46
N HIS A 31 27.42 -6.38 29.17
CA HIS A 31 26.59 -7.53 28.78
C HIS A 31 25.09 -7.22 28.91
N SER A 32 24.66 -6.59 29.99
CA SER A 32 23.27 -6.22 30.22
C SER A 32 22.80 -5.20 29.18
N PHE A 33 23.63 -4.22 28.84
CA PHE A 33 23.34 -3.25 27.80
C PHE A 33 23.20 -3.88 26.39
N SER A 34 24.15 -4.77 26.05
CA SER A 34 24.09 -5.52 24.78
C SER A 34 22.83 -6.40 24.68
N ALA A 35 22.48 -7.09 25.78
CA ALA A 35 21.28 -7.92 25.83
C ALA A 35 20.00 -7.08 25.73
N ALA A 36 19.95 -5.93 26.40
CA ALA A 36 18.81 -5.01 26.32
C ALA A 36 18.62 -4.47 24.90
N ASN A 37 19.71 -4.07 24.24
CA ASN A 37 19.68 -3.59 22.87
C ASN A 37 19.21 -4.68 21.89
N GLN A 38 19.71 -5.90 22.03
CA GLN A 38 19.27 -7.02 21.19
C GLN A 38 17.78 -7.32 21.39
N ASN A 39 17.32 -7.37 22.64
CA ASN A 39 15.91 -7.60 22.94
C ASN A 39 15.01 -6.51 22.36
N LEU A 40 15.45 -5.24 22.37
CA LEU A 40 14.69 -4.14 21.78
C LEU A 40 14.60 -4.26 20.26
N LEU A 41 15.70 -4.60 19.60
CA LEU A 41 15.71 -4.86 18.16
C LEU A 41 14.76 -6.01 17.81
N ASP A 42 14.84 -7.13 18.52
CA ASP A 42 13.97 -8.30 18.30
C ASP A 42 12.48 -7.93 18.50
N GLN A 43 12.15 -7.17 19.55
CA GLN A 43 10.80 -6.68 19.80
C GLN A 43 10.33 -5.72 18.71
N THR A 44 11.20 -4.84 18.22
CA THR A 44 10.88 -3.91 17.14
C THR A 44 10.59 -4.68 15.85
N GLU A 45 11.39 -5.69 15.50
CA GLU A 45 11.14 -6.53 14.33
C GLU A 45 9.80 -7.24 14.40
N VAL A 46 9.44 -7.84 15.53
CA VAL A 46 8.12 -8.48 15.73
C VAL A 46 7.00 -7.48 15.63
N THR A 47 7.17 -6.29 16.20
CA THR A 47 6.18 -5.22 16.12
C THR A 47 5.98 -4.74 14.69
N MET A 48 7.06 -4.59 13.92
CA MET A 48 7.01 -4.23 12.50
C MET A 48 6.23 -5.26 11.70
N ASP A 49 6.51 -6.55 11.87
CA ASP A 49 5.80 -7.62 11.16
C ASP A 49 4.30 -7.59 11.47
N ASN A 50 3.94 -7.48 12.74
CA ASN A 50 2.54 -7.41 13.16
C ASN A 50 1.82 -6.17 12.59
N ASN A 51 2.49 -5.03 12.61
CA ASN A 51 1.95 -3.79 12.09
C ASN A 51 1.79 -3.85 10.57
N LEU A 52 2.80 -4.32 9.85
CA LEU A 52 2.75 -4.47 8.40
C LEU A 52 1.62 -5.42 7.99
N HIS A 53 1.51 -6.56 8.68
CA HIS A 53 0.44 -7.52 8.43
C HIS A 53 -0.94 -6.92 8.67
N ARG A 54 -1.12 -6.17 9.77
CA ARG A 54 -2.38 -5.46 10.08
C ARG A 54 -2.72 -4.42 9.02
N MET A 55 -1.76 -3.58 8.60
CA MET A 55 -1.96 -2.58 7.55
C MET A 55 -2.39 -3.23 6.22
N CYS A 56 -1.72 -4.32 5.83
CA CYS A 56 -2.10 -5.07 4.64
C CYS A 56 -3.52 -5.64 4.75
N GLN A 57 -3.89 -6.21 5.89
CA GLN A 57 -5.24 -6.73 6.11
C GLN A 57 -6.31 -5.63 6.06
N GLU A 58 -6.07 -4.48 6.67
CA GLU A 58 -6.97 -3.33 6.64
C GLU A 58 -7.15 -2.81 5.21
N ALA A 59 -6.06 -2.64 4.46
CA ALA A 59 -6.11 -2.22 3.06
C ALA A 59 -6.79 -3.27 2.16
N ASP A 60 -6.49 -4.56 2.33
CA ASP A 60 -7.14 -5.66 1.61
C ASP A 60 -8.66 -5.70 1.88
N ALA A 61 -9.09 -5.40 3.12
CA ALA A 61 -10.51 -5.29 3.44
C ALA A 61 -11.20 -4.14 2.69
N ILE A 62 -10.50 -3.00 2.52
CA ILE A 62 -11.01 -1.90 1.70
C ILE A 62 -11.09 -2.33 0.23
N PHE A 63 -10.03 -2.91 -0.35
CA PHE A 63 -10.04 -3.40 -1.73
C PHE A 63 -11.15 -4.44 -1.97
N GLN A 64 -11.37 -5.34 -1.02
CA GLN A 64 -12.45 -6.34 -1.12
C GLN A 64 -13.82 -5.67 -1.13
N ARG A 65 -14.06 -4.70 -0.25
CA ARG A 65 -15.34 -3.97 -0.18
C ARG A 65 -15.62 -3.24 -1.50
N GLU A 66 -14.63 -2.53 -2.03
CA GLU A 66 -14.77 -1.79 -3.29
C GLU A 66 -14.88 -2.73 -4.50
N THR A 67 -14.23 -3.88 -4.46
CA THR A 67 -14.41 -4.95 -5.46
C THR A 67 -15.84 -5.49 -5.45
N ASP A 68 -16.41 -5.75 -4.28
CA ASP A 68 -17.80 -6.21 -4.14
C ASP A 68 -18.80 -5.13 -4.57
N PHE A 69 -18.50 -3.86 -4.32
CA PHE A 69 -19.26 -2.72 -4.83
C PHE A 69 -19.26 -2.68 -6.38
N THR A 70 -18.10 -2.76 -7.03
CA THR A 70 -18.04 -2.78 -8.50
C THR A 70 -18.77 -3.99 -9.08
N LYS A 71 -18.69 -5.14 -8.41
CA LYS A 71 -19.42 -6.35 -8.76
C LYS A 71 -20.93 -6.14 -8.65
N TYR A 72 -21.39 -5.58 -7.54
CA TYR A 72 -22.82 -5.28 -7.35
C TYR A 72 -23.36 -4.40 -8.47
N LEU A 73 -22.66 -3.31 -8.83
CA LEU A 73 -23.07 -2.43 -9.92
C LEU A 73 -23.07 -3.14 -11.28
N ALA A 74 -22.01 -3.87 -11.60
CA ALA A 74 -21.89 -4.55 -12.90
C ALA A 74 -22.94 -5.65 -13.12
N TYR A 75 -23.46 -6.26 -12.04
CA TYR A 75 -24.51 -7.28 -12.10
C TYR A 75 -25.92 -6.75 -11.86
N ASN A 76 -26.09 -5.45 -11.57
CA ASN A 76 -27.40 -4.86 -11.35
C ASN A 76 -28.27 -4.99 -12.62
N LEU A 77 -29.42 -5.68 -12.51
CA LEU A 77 -30.27 -6.03 -13.63
C LEU A 77 -30.84 -4.79 -14.34
N GLU A 78 -31.35 -3.82 -13.58
CA GLU A 78 -31.96 -2.62 -14.10
C GLU A 78 -30.94 -1.76 -14.86
N PHE A 79 -29.73 -1.68 -14.33
CA PHE A 79 -28.62 -1.01 -14.96
C PHE A 79 -28.20 -1.67 -16.29
N ARG A 80 -28.05 -3.00 -16.31
CA ARG A 80 -27.72 -3.77 -17.50
C ARG A 80 -28.80 -3.61 -18.58
N GLN A 81 -30.07 -3.71 -18.21
CA GLN A 81 -31.20 -3.51 -19.12
C GLN A 81 -31.23 -2.09 -19.71
N THR A 82 -30.87 -1.07 -18.93
CA THR A 82 -30.75 0.31 -19.45
C THR A 82 -29.69 0.42 -20.53
N LEU A 83 -28.54 -0.24 -20.36
CA LEU A 83 -27.47 -0.25 -21.37
C LEU A 83 -27.81 -1.06 -22.62
N GLU A 84 -28.58 -2.15 -22.48
CA GLU A 84 -28.99 -3.02 -23.59
C GLU A 84 -30.10 -2.43 -24.42
N GLY A 85 -31.08 -1.81 -23.76
CA GLY A 85 -32.38 -1.51 -24.34
C GLY A 85 -32.41 -0.42 -25.43
N ASN A 86 -31.33 0.33 -25.65
CA ASN A 86 -31.38 1.55 -26.42
C ASN A 86 -30.17 1.82 -27.32
N ALA A 87 -29.52 0.79 -27.84
CA ALA A 87 -28.32 0.90 -28.69
C ALA A 87 -28.43 1.89 -29.90
N TYR A 88 -29.64 2.37 -30.21
CA TYR A 88 -29.88 3.25 -31.37
C TYR A 88 -30.60 4.56 -31.04
N ASN A 89 -30.93 4.85 -29.78
CA ASN A 89 -31.66 6.06 -29.41
C ASN A 89 -31.05 6.74 -28.18
N GLY A 90 -30.08 7.63 -28.40
CA GLY A 90 -29.37 8.36 -27.36
C GLY A 90 -30.27 9.13 -26.38
N SER A 91 -31.44 9.64 -26.84
CA SER A 91 -32.39 10.36 -25.98
C SER A 91 -33.10 9.43 -24.99
N ALA A 92 -33.41 8.20 -25.40
CA ALA A 92 -34.02 7.19 -24.52
C ALA A 92 -33.03 6.65 -23.48
N ILE A 93 -31.77 6.43 -23.90
CA ILE A 93 -30.68 6.09 -22.96
C ILE A 93 -30.53 7.21 -21.93
N ALA A 94 -30.42 8.48 -22.36
CA ALA A 94 -30.26 9.60 -21.44
C ALA A 94 -31.42 9.70 -20.44
N GLN A 95 -32.66 9.52 -20.88
CA GLN A 95 -33.81 9.55 -19.99
C GLN A 95 -33.82 8.40 -18.98
N SER A 96 -33.43 7.19 -19.38
CA SER A 96 -33.33 6.03 -18.51
C SER A 96 -32.17 6.17 -17.50
N LEU A 97 -31.02 6.63 -17.98
CA LEU A 97 -29.85 6.91 -17.13
C LEU A 97 -30.21 7.92 -16.04
N ASN A 98 -30.81 9.04 -16.37
CA ASN A 98 -31.17 10.10 -15.42
C ASN A 98 -32.14 9.61 -14.34
N LYS A 99 -33.02 8.67 -14.68
CA LYS A 99 -34.02 8.15 -13.72
C LYS A 99 -33.49 7.03 -12.86
N THR A 100 -32.66 6.15 -13.40
CA THR A 100 -32.30 4.87 -12.80
C THR A 100 -30.85 4.82 -12.31
N VAL A 101 -29.91 5.28 -13.14
CA VAL A 101 -28.48 5.10 -12.91
C VAL A 101 -27.88 6.29 -12.16
N GLU A 102 -28.14 7.52 -12.63
CA GLU A 102 -27.55 8.72 -12.02
C GLU A 102 -27.85 8.88 -10.52
N PRO A 103 -29.10 8.68 -10.03
CA PRO A 103 -29.38 8.79 -8.60
C PRO A 103 -28.61 7.76 -7.76
N VAL A 104 -28.44 6.55 -8.29
CA VAL A 104 -27.70 5.47 -7.60
C VAL A 104 -26.20 5.80 -7.57
N PHE A 105 -25.63 6.26 -8.69
CA PHE A 105 -24.21 6.61 -8.73
C PHE A 105 -23.90 7.82 -7.86
N TRP A 106 -24.73 8.85 -7.88
CA TRP A 106 -24.58 10.00 -6.98
C TRP A 106 -24.68 9.61 -5.50
N TYR A 107 -25.61 8.69 -5.19
CA TYR A 107 -25.71 8.15 -3.83
C TYR A 107 -24.38 7.50 -3.39
N PHE A 108 -23.80 6.63 -4.20
CA PHE A 108 -22.54 5.99 -3.86
C PHE A 108 -21.37 6.98 -3.78
N ILE A 109 -21.24 7.88 -4.75
CA ILE A 109 -20.16 8.89 -4.76
C ILE A 109 -20.22 9.79 -3.52
N THR A 110 -21.43 10.09 -3.01
CA THR A 110 -21.59 10.94 -1.83
C THR A 110 -21.53 10.18 -0.51
N SER A 111 -21.77 8.89 -0.52
CA SER A 111 -21.82 8.05 0.69
C SER A 111 -20.51 7.30 0.96
N ASP A 112 -19.72 7.04 -0.07
CA ASP A 112 -18.44 6.37 0.04
C ASP A 112 -17.29 7.38 -0.10
N GLU A 113 -16.59 7.59 0.98
CA GLU A 113 -15.48 8.55 1.02
C GLU A 113 -14.24 8.11 0.21
N ASN A 114 -14.13 6.84 -0.14
CA ASN A 114 -13.04 6.32 -0.97
C ASN A 114 -13.31 6.54 -2.45
N LEU A 115 -14.59 6.60 -2.83
CA LEU A 115 -15.03 6.68 -4.21
C LEU A 115 -15.06 8.13 -4.68
N LYS A 116 -14.40 8.40 -5.79
CA LYS A 116 -14.37 9.74 -6.39
C LYS A 116 -15.35 9.91 -7.54
N MET A 117 -15.41 8.92 -8.45
CA MET A 117 -16.24 8.97 -9.65
C MET A 117 -16.54 7.57 -10.16
N ILE A 118 -17.69 7.40 -10.79
CA ILE A 118 -18.06 6.20 -11.51
C ILE A 118 -18.31 6.59 -12.98
N LYS A 119 -17.79 5.80 -13.90
CA LYS A 119 -18.03 5.90 -15.33
C LYS A 119 -18.40 4.54 -15.89
N ILE A 120 -19.19 4.57 -16.95
CA ILE A 120 -19.49 3.41 -17.76
C ILE A 120 -18.98 3.69 -19.16
N VAL A 121 -18.07 2.87 -19.61
CA VAL A 121 -17.56 2.92 -20.97
C VAL A 121 -18.27 1.86 -21.79
N THR A 122 -19.03 2.27 -22.82
CA THR A 122 -19.86 1.34 -23.58
C THR A 122 -19.71 1.55 -25.10
N PRO A 123 -19.69 0.47 -25.90
CA PRO A 123 -19.72 0.55 -27.35
C PRO A 123 -21.14 0.87 -27.91
N ASN A 124 -22.15 0.91 -27.05
CA ASN A 124 -23.54 1.10 -27.45
C ASN A 124 -23.93 2.58 -27.68
N THR A 125 -23.00 3.50 -27.51
CA THR A 125 -23.18 4.91 -27.83
C THR A 125 -22.00 5.46 -28.61
N ALA A 126 -22.28 6.34 -29.57
CA ALA A 126 -21.24 7.01 -30.36
C ALA A 126 -20.70 8.30 -29.69
N SER A 127 -21.30 8.73 -28.58
CA SER A 127 -20.90 9.94 -27.86
C SER A 127 -21.24 9.79 -26.38
N ASP A 128 -20.57 10.59 -25.56
CA ASP A 128 -20.81 10.64 -24.11
C ASP A 128 -22.25 11.13 -23.84
N ILE A 129 -22.88 10.55 -22.82
CA ILE A 129 -24.22 10.87 -22.37
C ILE A 129 -24.24 11.15 -20.88
N GLY A 130 -24.60 12.38 -20.48
CA GLY A 130 -24.63 12.79 -19.10
C GLY A 130 -23.26 12.77 -18.44
N SER A 131 -23.24 12.54 -17.12
CA SER A 131 -22.01 12.57 -16.32
C SER A 131 -21.31 11.21 -16.20
N PHE A 132 -22.00 10.11 -16.55
CA PHE A 132 -21.58 8.76 -16.18
C PHE A 132 -21.39 7.79 -17.35
N LEU A 133 -21.88 8.10 -18.54
CA LEU A 133 -21.76 7.24 -19.71
C LEU A 133 -20.81 7.82 -20.74
N GLU A 134 -19.78 7.07 -21.09
CA GLU A 134 -18.76 7.42 -22.06
C GLU A 134 -18.77 6.47 -23.25
N SER A 135 -18.51 7.01 -24.45
CA SER A 135 -18.26 6.18 -25.63
C SER A 135 -17.01 5.34 -25.46
N ALA A 136 -17.04 4.11 -25.94
CA ALA A 136 -15.88 3.22 -25.92
C ALA A 136 -14.78 3.62 -26.93
N GLU A 137 -15.13 4.41 -27.97
CA GLU A 137 -14.22 4.74 -29.07
C GLU A 137 -12.82 5.26 -28.61
N PRO A 138 -12.71 6.19 -27.63
CA PRO A 138 -11.41 6.67 -27.18
C PRO A 138 -10.58 5.61 -26.42
N TYR A 139 -11.22 4.55 -25.96
CA TYR A 139 -10.61 3.55 -25.08
C TYR A 139 -10.31 2.21 -25.77
N GLU A 140 -10.80 1.99 -26.99
CA GLU A 140 -10.71 0.70 -27.70
C GLU A 140 -9.29 0.18 -27.83
N ASP A 141 -8.32 1.08 -27.95
CA ASP A 141 -6.89 0.71 -28.06
C ASP A 141 -6.13 0.64 -26.74
N THR A 142 -6.76 1.03 -25.63
CA THR A 142 -6.10 0.99 -24.31
C THR A 142 -5.94 -0.44 -23.78
N VAL A 143 -4.86 -0.67 -23.04
CA VAL A 143 -4.53 -1.99 -22.48
C VAL A 143 -5.63 -2.47 -21.53
N TRP A 144 -6.10 -1.59 -20.63
CA TRP A 144 -7.13 -1.93 -19.65
C TRP A 144 -8.48 -2.28 -20.30
N TYR A 145 -8.88 -1.59 -21.37
CA TYR A 145 -10.15 -1.86 -22.04
C TYR A 145 -10.12 -3.18 -22.82
N LYS A 146 -9.00 -3.48 -23.51
CA LYS A 146 -8.79 -4.76 -24.21
C LYS A 146 -8.75 -5.95 -23.27
N LYS A 147 -8.20 -5.79 -22.07
CA LYS A 147 -8.15 -6.86 -21.06
C LYS A 147 -9.54 -7.36 -20.70
N HIS A 148 -10.53 -6.46 -20.61
CA HIS A 148 -11.93 -6.78 -20.35
C HIS A 148 -12.69 -7.50 -21.47
N GLU A 149 -12.04 -7.86 -22.56
CA GLU A 149 -12.61 -8.78 -23.55
C GLU A 149 -12.61 -10.24 -23.08
N LYS A 150 -11.69 -10.59 -22.19
CA LYS A 150 -11.43 -11.96 -21.75
C LYS A 150 -11.54 -12.15 -20.24
N ASP A 151 -11.37 -11.09 -19.47
CA ASP A 151 -11.45 -11.11 -18.01
C ASP A 151 -12.67 -10.33 -17.51
N PHE A 152 -13.47 -10.98 -16.68
CA PHE A 152 -14.70 -10.43 -16.11
C PHE A 152 -14.54 -10.05 -14.63
N ASN A 153 -13.35 -10.21 -14.06
CA ASN A 153 -13.05 -9.82 -12.70
C ASN A 153 -12.85 -8.31 -12.59
N THR A 154 -12.92 -7.82 -11.36
CA THR A 154 -12.52 -6.43 -11.09
C THR A 154 -11.00 -6.35 -11.16
N GLU A 155 -10.52 -5.38 -11.92
CA GLU A 155 -9.12 -5.10 -12.07
C GLU A 155 -8.77 -3.75 -11.46
N TRP A 156 -7.70 -3.72 -10.70
CA TRP A 156 -7.19 -2.52 -10.06
C TRP A 156 -5.94 -2.03 -10.77
N THR A 157 -5.94 -0.74 -11.14
CA THR A 157 -4.82 -0.14 -11.87
C THR A 157 -4.57 1.27 -11.35
N VAL A 158 -3.31 1.60 -11.09
CA VAL A 158 -2.85 2.98 -10.89
C VAL A 158 -2.31 3.47 -12.22
N GLU A 159 -2.89 4.54 -12.76
CA GLU A 159 -2.43 5.15 -14.01
C GLU A 159 -1.23 6.09 -13.75
N GLU A 160 -0.54 6.49 -14.82
CA GLU A 160 0.65 7.35 -14.75
C GLU A 160 0.40 8.71 -14.06
N ASP A 161 -0.85 9.18 -14.05
CA ASP A 161 -1.27 10.40 -13.36
C ASP A 161 -1.54 10.19 -11.85
N GLY A 162 -1.26 8.99 -11.32
CA GLY A 162 -1.43 8.62 -9.91
C GLY A 162 -2.87 8.33 -9.49
N LYS A 163 -3.82 8.22 -10.43
CA LYS A 163 -5.20 7.87 -10.14
C LYS A 163 -5.40 6.37 -10.05
N LEU A 164 -6.16 5.95 -9.05
CA LEU A 164 -6.54 4.56 -8.84
C LEU A 164 -7.89 4.27 -9.46
N TYR A 165 -7.93 3.27 -10.30
CA TYR A 165 -9.16 2.80 -10.94
C TYR A 165 -9.44 1.34 -10.62
N ALA A 166 -10.71 1.04 -10.37
CA ALA A 166 -11.27 -0.31 -10.44
C ALA A 166 -12.11 -0.42 -11.71
N THR A 167 -11.77 -1.36 -12.56
CA THR A 167 -12.51 -1.61 -13.82
C THR A 167 -13.14 -3.00 -13.79
N ARG A 168 -14.37 -3.12 -14.33
CA ARG A 168 -15.09 -4.38 -14.38
C ARG A 168 -15.98 -4.47 -15.60
N THR A 169 -15.98 -5.64 -16.26
CA THR A 169 -16.83 -5.93 -17.40
C THR A 169 -18.32 -5.98 -16.99
N ILE A 170 -19.17 -5.33 -17.81
CA ILE A 170 -20.62 -5.42 -17.73
C ILE A 170 -21.08 -6.33 -18.86
N LEU A 171 -21.76 -7.41 -18.49
CA LEU A 171 -22.26 -8.40 -19.46
C LEU A 171 -23.74 -8.23 -19.73
N ASP A 172 -24.18 -8.69 -20.91
CA ASP A 172 -25.58 -8.67 -21.28
C ASP A 172 -26.46 -9.55 -20.34
N THR A 173 -27.74 -9.27 -20.31
CA THR A 173 -28.68 -9.98 -19.43
C THR A 173 -29.13 -11.33 -20.00
N ALA A 174 -29.07 -11.48 -21.31
CA ALA A 174 -29.61 -12.64 -22.01
C ALA A 174 -28.65 -13.85 -21.97
N THR A 175 -27.38 -13.63 -22.30
CA THR A 175 -26.39 -14.71 -22.43
C THR A 175 -25.31 -14.67 -21.33
N THR A 176 -25.16 -13.53 -20.67
CA THR A 176 -24.09 -13.25 -19.70
C THR A 176 -22.67 -13.49 -20.26
N SER A 177 -22.52 -13.39 -21.56
CA SER A 177 -21.26 -13.65 -22.26
C SER A 177 -20.80 -12.51 -23.16
N ARG A 178 -21.73 -11.64 -23.60
CA ARG A 178 -21.40 -10.50 -24.44
C ARG A 178 -21.16 -9.25 -23.58
N ARG A 179 -19.99 -8.66 -23.75
CA ARG A 179 -19.67 -7.37 -23.12
C ARG A 179 -20.58 -6.25 -23.71
N ILE A 180 -21.29 -5.56 -22.84
CA ILE A 180 -22.10 -4.38 -23.18
C ILE A 180 -21.47 -3.09 -22.67
N GLY A 181 -20.46 -3.17 -21.84
CA GLY A 181 -19.67 -2.05 -21.33
C GLY A 181 -18.62 -2.48 -20.32
N VAL A 182 -17.89 -1.50 -19.83
CA VAL A 182 -16.96 -1.63 -18.71
C VAL A 182 -17.29 -0.56 -17.67
N LEU A 183 -17.55 -0.97 -16.45
CA LEU A 183 -17.59 -0.08 -15.31
C LEU A 183 -16.17 0.38 -14.99
N ARG A 184 -15.95 1.67 -14.82
CA ARG A 184 -14.69 2.28 -14.42
C ARG A 184 -14.93 3.20 -13.24
N ALA A 185 -14.51 2.78 -12.05
CA ALA A 185 -14.64 3.55 -10.82
C ALA A 185 -13.28 4.12 -10.43
N GLU A 186 -13.22 5.44 -10.22
CA GLU A 186 -12.03 6.14 -9.73
C GLU A 186 -12.11 6.29 -8.22
N PHE A 187 -11.04 5.91 -7.53
CA PHE A 187 -10.92 5.97 -6.08
C PHE A 187 -9.81 6.94 -5.65
N TYR A 188 -9.92 7.48 -4.45
CA TYR A 188 -8.86 8.26 -3.82
C TYR A 188 -7.78 7.33 -3.29
N LEU A 189 -6.64 7.24 -3.99
CA LEU A 189 -5.52 6.36 -3.60
C LEU A 189 -5.05 6.60 -2.17
N ASN A 190 -4.95 7.85 -1.74
CA ASN A 190 -4.54 8.22 -0.38
C ASN A 190 -5.52 7.72 0.69
N ARG A 191 -6.81 7.58 0.40
CA ARG A 191 -7.79 7.03 1.34
C ARG A 191 -7.74 5.51 1.41
N ILE A 192 -7.58 4.86 0.27
CA ILE A 192 -7.38 3.40 0.21
C ILE A 192 -6.11 2.99 0.98
N LEU A 193 -5.07 3.82 0.90
CA LEU A 193 -3.78 3.57 1.55
C LEU A 193 -3.65 4.22 2.94
N GLU A 194 -4.73 4.80 3.50
CA GLU A 194 -4.76 5.40 4.85
C GLU A 194 -4.20 4.46 5.95
N PRO A 195 -4.44 3.13 5.93
CA PRO A 195 -3.84 2.22 6.91
C PRO A 195 -2.31 2.33 6.99
N PHE A 196 -1.65 2.67 5.88
CA PHE A 196 -0.20 2.87 5.82
C PHE A 196 0.24 4.25 6.32
N ASP A 197 -0.67 5.22 6.42
CA ASP A 197 -0.38 6.57 6.92
C ASP A 197 -0.45 6.69 8.44
N THR A 198 -1.22 5.86 9.10
CA THR A 198 -1.55 6.00 10.54
C THR A 198 -0.41 5.62 11.48
N MET A 199 0.73 5.12 10.96
CA MET A 199 1.85 4.70 11.79
C MET A 199 2.90 5.79 11.97
N ASP A 200 2.82 6.48 13.13
CA ASP A 200 3.79 7.49 13.57
C ASP A 200 4.74 6.99 14.69
N TYR A 201 4.88 5.67 14.85
CA TYR A 201 5.55 5.11 16.04
C TYR A 201 7.07 5.25 16.05
N LEU A 202 7.73 5.45 14.93
CA LEU A 202 9.19 5.66 14.78
C LEU A 202 9.42 6.36 13.46
N ASP A 203 10.63 6.86 13.21
CA ASP A 203 11.05 7.28 11.87
C ASP A 203 11.01 6.07 10.94
N ASN A 204 9.83 5.83 10.38
CA ASN A 204 9.55 4.74 9.47
C ASN A 204 9.28 5.27 8.07
N GLY A 205 9.55 4.44 7.09
CA GLY A 205 9.21 4.71 5.72
C GLY A 205 8.48 3.51 5.10
N ILE A 206 7.66 3.83 4.09
CA ILE A 206 6.92 2.82 3.33
C ILE A 206 7.07 3.13 1.85
N VAL A 207 7.35 2.09 1.07
CA VAL A 207 7.28 2.11 -0.39
C VAL A 207 6.31 1.03 -0.81
N ILE A 208 5.35 1.37 -1.69
CA ILE A 208 4.43 0.40 -2.29
C ILE A 208 4.68 0.37 -3.79
N LYS A 209 4.86 -0.82 -4.34
CA LYS A 209 5.00 -1.08 -5.77
C LYS A 209 3.85 -1.92 -6.28
N ASP A 210 3.40 -1.63 -7.50
CA ASP A 210 2.43 -2.47 -8.20
C ASP A 210 3.08 -3.74 -8.76
N GLY A 211 2.28 -4.63 -9.36
CA GLY A 211 2.74 -5.86 -9.99
C GLY A 211 3.72 -5.67 -11.16
N ASN A 212 3.80 -4.47 -11.72
CA ASN A 212 4.77 -4.11 -12.77
C ASN A 212 6.08 -3.54 -12.18
N GLY A 213 6.16 -3.39 -10.86
CA GLY A 213 7.30 -2.80 -10.18
C GLY A 213 7.30 -1.27 -10.15
N GLN A 214 6.22 -0.62 -10.61
CA GLN A 214 6.08 0.83 -10.53
C GLN A 214 5.80 1.26 -9.08
N VAL A 215 6.51 2.28 -8.60
CA VAL A 215 6.23 2.89 -7.30
C VAL A 215 4.91 3.67 -7.38
N ILE A 216 3.94 3.28 -6.57
CA ILE A 216 2.60 3.90 -6.53
C ILE A 216 2.36 4.73 -5.27
N TYR A 217 3.14 4.49 -4.23
CA TYR A 217 3.05 5.23 -2.98
C TYR A 217 4.38 5.23 -2.23
N THR A 218 4.70 6.37 -1.63
CA THR A 218 5.85 6.53 -0.73
C THR A 218 5.48 7.37 0.46
N LYS A 219 5.96 6.98 1.65
CA LYS A 219 5.83 7.75 2.89
C LYS A 219 7.19 7.89 3.55
N LYS A 220 7.52 9.12 3.98
CA LYS A 220 8.72 9.44 4.79
C LYS A 220 10.01 8.77 4.30
N ILE A 221 10.33 8.93 3.04
CA ILE A 221 11.68 8.67 2.58
C ILE A 221 12.53 9.87 2.99
N ALA A 222 13.49 9.65 3.88
CA ALA A 222 14.25 10.74 4.51
C ALA A 222 15.17 11.48 3.52
N ASP A 223 15.61 10.82 2.46
CA ASP A 223 16.43 11.42 1.39
C ASP A 223 16.44 10.59 0.09
N GLU A 224 16.92 11.21 -1.01
CA GLU A 224 17.09 10.54 -2.31
C GLU A 224 18.04 9.33 -2.25
N GLN A 225 19.00 9.31 -1.34
CA GLN A 225 19.93 8.18 -1.19
C GLN A 225 19.24 6.95 -0.64
N MET A 226 18.23 7.13 0.22
CA MET A 226 17.43 6.05 0.75
C MET A 226 16.53 5.43 -0.31
N GLU A 227 15.93 6.24 -1.18
CA GLU A 227 15.16 5.76 -2.32
C GLU A 227 16.01 4.89 -3.24
N GLN A 228 17.21 5.35 -3.59
CA GLN A 228 18.16 4.57 -4.39
C GLN A 228 18.61 3.27 -3.70
N LYS A 229 18.82 3.28 -2.37
CA LYS A 229 19.19 2.08 -1.62
C LYS A 229 18.06 1.05 -1.60
N ILE A 230 16.81 1.52 -1.46
CA ILE A 230 15.62 0.65 -1.50
C ILE A 230 15.44 0.08 -2.91
N GLU A 231 15.60 0.88 -3.95
CA GLU A 231 15.53 0.42 -5.33
C GLU A 231 16.61 -0.62 -5.63
N ALA A 232 17.84 -0.40 -5.16
CA ALA A 232 18.92 -1.38 -5.29
C ALA A 232 18.63 -2.69 -4.53
N TYR A 233 18.06 -2.60 -3.35
CA TYR A 233 17.61 -3.77 -2.57
C TYR A 233 16.53 -4.57 -3.31
N ILE A 234 15.53 -3.88 -3.86
CA ILE A 234 14.44 -4.48 -4.62
C ILE A 234 14.96 -5.09 -5.95
N GLY A 235 16.02 -4.54 -6.51
CA GLY A 235 16.69 -5.00 -7.73
C GLY A 235 17.53 -6.28 -7.57
N GLU A 236 17.46 -6.96 -6.41
CA GLU A 236 18.17 -8.22 -6.10
C GLU A 236 19.71 -8.12 -6.11
N ASN A 237 20.27 -6.98 -5.73
CA ASN A 237 21.71 -6.87 -5.55
C ASN A 237 22.10 -7.26 -4.10
N PRO A 238 22.74 -8.45 -3.84
CA PRO A 238 23.03 -8.93 -2.49
C PRO A 238 23.98 -8.03 -1.68
N GLU A 239 24.83 -7.26 -2.35
CA GLU A 239 25.77 -6.34 -1.68
C GLU A 239 25.02 -5.15 -1.09
N ASP A 240 24.09 -4.56 -1.84
CA ASP A 240 23.27 -3.43 -1.39
C ASP A 240 22.30 -3.83 -0.29
N ALA A 241 21.74 -5.05 -0.37
CA ALA A 241 20.91 -5.63 0.70
C ALA A 241 21.68 -5.74 2.03
N SER A 242 22.96 -6.09 1.98
CA SER A 242 23.78 -6.21 3.19
C SER A 242 24.07 -4.87 3.86
N VAL A 243 24.18 -3.80 3.11
CA VAL A 243 24.38 -2.42 3.61
C VAL A 243 23.05 -1.91 4.20
N LEU A 244 21.96 -2.09 3.49
CA LEU A 244 20.63 -1.66 3.95
C LEU A 244 20.27 -2.31 5.29
N ASN A 245 20.48 -3.61 5.44
CA ASN A 245 20.20 -4.35 6.66
C ASN A 245 21.08 -3.93 7.87
N LYS A 246 22.19 -3.24 7.66
CA LYS A 246 22.99 -2.68 8.75
C LYS A 246 22.43 -1.35 9.26
N GLU A 247 21.89 -0.53 8.37
CA GLU A 247 21.37 0.80 8.68
C GLU A 247 19.89 0.75 9.08
N TYR A 248 19.12 -0.14 8.44
CA TYR A 248 17.66 -0.23 8.60
C TYR A 248 17.21 -1.63 8.96
N ILE A 249 16.05 -1.72 9.61
CA ILE A 249 15.25 -2.95 9.65
C ILE A 249 14.25 -2.83 8.51
N LEU A 250 14.24 -3.79 7.60
CA LEU A 250 13.35 -3.82 6.45
C LEU A 250 12.46 -5.06 6.52
N LYS A 251 11.17 -4.87 6.26
CA LYS A 251 10.17 -5.92 6.15
C LYS A 251 9.41 -5.77 4.84
N GLU A 252 9.09 -6.90 4.22
CA GLU A 252 8.35 -6.98 2.97
C GLU A 252 7.04 -7.74 3.20
N ALA A 253 5.96 -7.27 2.58
CA ALA A 253 4.70 -7.99 2.51
C ALA A 253 4.07 -7.83 1.13
N SER A 254 3.20 -8.77 0.77
CA SER A 254 2.35 -8.68 -0.42
C SER A 254 0.89 -8.57 -0.01
N MET A 255 0.11 -7.80 -0.75
CA MET A 255 -1.32 -7.73 -0.57
C MET A 255 -2.00 -8.95 -1.22
N GLU A 256 -3.13 -9.37 -0.68
CA GLU A 256 -3.86 -10.54 -1.19
C GLU A 256 -4.86 -10.18 -2.30
N LYS A 257 -5.39 -8.95 -2.28
CA LYS A 257 -6.47 -8.51 -3.18
C LYS A 257 -5.98 -7.79 -4.42
N VAL A 258 -4.76 -7.31 -4.38
CA VAL A 258 -4.07 -6.66 -5.49
C VAL A 258 -2.64 -7.17 -5.56
N ASP A 259 -2.05 -7.19 -6.75
CA ASP A 259 -0.65 -7.62 -6.93
C ASP A 259 0.31 -6.47 -6.58
N TRP A 260 0.27 -6.06 -5.28
CA TRP A 260 1.11 -4.99 -4.78
C TRP A 260 2.05 -5.50 -3.70
N LYS A 261 3.29 -4.97 -3.69
CA LYS A 261 4.31 -5.25 -2.70
C LYS A 261 4.59 -4.03 -1.85
N ILE A 262 4.65 -4.24 -0.55
CA ILE A 262 4.90 -3.22 0.45
C ILE A 262 6.27 -3.46 1.05
N TYR A 263 7.11 -2.41 1.07
CA TYR A 263 8.40 -2.38 1.73
C TYR A 263 8.31 -1.41 2.89
N TYR A 264 8.47 -1.92 4.10
CA TYR A 264 8.40 -1.17 5.34
C TYR A 264 9.75 -1.17 6.03
N PHE A 265 10.27 0.00 6.39
CA PHE A 265 11.61 0.14 6.95
C PHE A 265 11.65 1.12 8.12
N ILE A 266 12.58 0.87 9.07
CA ILE A 266 12.86 1.71 10.24
C ILE A 266 14.37 1.86 10.36
N ASP A 267 14.85 3.10 10.63
CA ASP A 267 16.26 3.37 10.91
C ASP A 267 16.66 2.75 12.27
N ARG A 268 17.73 1.96 12.28
CA ARG A 268 18.25 1.31 13.49
C ARG A 268 18.78 2.33 14.51
N ASN A 269 19.25 3.50 14.04
CA ASN A 269 19.73 4.54 14.94
C ASN A 269 18.59 5.12 15.78
N THR A 270 17.42 5.34 15.19
CA THR A 270 16.23 5.81 15.91
C THR A 270 15.80 4.86 17.03
N ILE A 271 15.97 3.54 16.80
CA ILE A 271 15.68 2.53 17.84
C ILE A 271 16.67 2.65 19.00
N SER A 272 17.97 2.83 18.70
CA SER A 272 18.99 2.98 19.73
C SER A 272 18.84 4.27 20.54
N GLU A 273 18.41 5.36 19.96
CA GLU A 273 18.18 6.63 20.67
C GLU A 273 17.09 6.52 21.75
N GLN A 274 16.10 5.65 21.59
CA GLN A 274 15.08 5.39 22.61
C GLN A 274 15.64 4.71 23.88
N ILE A 275 16.83 4.12 23.81
CA ILE A 275 17.49 3.54 25.00
C ILE A 275 18.12 4.63 25.86
N TYR A 276 18.45 5.79 25.29
CA TYR A 276 19.13 6.89 25.96
C TYR A 276 18.17 8.00 26.44
N SER A 277 16.90 7.93 26.11
CA SER A 277 15.86 8.87 26.55
C SER A 277 15.11 8.37 27.80
#